data_b250354e2fe5ede6de2faccb48209950
#
_entry.id   b250354e2fe5ede6de2faccb48209950
#
_cell.length_a   1.000
_cell.length_b   1.000
_cell.length_c   1.000
_cell.angle_alpha   90.00
_cell.angle_beta   90.00
_cell.angle_gamma   90.00
#
_symmetry.space_group_name_H-M   'P 1'
#
loop_
_entity.id
_entity.type
_entity.pdbx_description
1 polymer ?
#
loop_
_entity_poly.entity_id
_entity_poly.type
_entity_poly.pdbx_seq_one_letter_code
_entity_poly.pdbx_strand_id
1 'polypeptide(L)'
;MIPIVGKSLKLFFFGFIPLFLFSSGSKATVDYPALKSGSCQFNVTGKYNLKIEGVATFQYSAEEDELGNRRNKLMLNFVPNGNAEVQTIEFVIAQNEMLTGFYRIKTLNGLINGFDGVYGFADIDGPNELPFFIKTGGVRIIKNYNDAIDGSLEVQFKNANGESLNIKGSFSAVTKI
;
A
#
# COMPACT_ATOMS: atom_id res chain seq x y z
N MET A 1 57.75 -51.43 8.11
CA MET A 1 57.56 -49.99 8.28
C MET A 1 56.32 -49.58 7.52
N ILE A 2 55.27 -49.41 8.20
CA ILE A 2 53.98 -49.06 7.62
C ILE A 2 53.59 -47.66 8.17
N PRO A 3 53.33 -46.65 7.35
CA PRO A 3 52.87 -45.36 7.87
C PRO A 3 51.32 -45.39 8.06
N ILE A 4 50.92 -45.05 9.25
CA ILE A 4 49.56 -44.80 9.63
C ILE A 4 49.27 -43.32 9.25
N VAL A 5 48.51 -43.12 8.17
CA VAL A 5 47.90 -41.82 7.91
C VAL A 5 46.48 -42.08 7.40
N GLY A 6 45.50 -41.56 8.08
CA GLY A 6 44.17 -41.50 7.50
C GLY A 6 42.98 -41.76 8.41
N LYS A 7 42.82 -41.03 9.50
CA LYS A 7 41.52 -41.07 10.27
C LYS A 7 41.13 -39.75 10.96
N SER A 8 41.43 -38.61 10.38
CA SER A 8 41.04 -37.32 11.03
C SER A 8 40.24 -36.35 10.15
N LEU A 9 39.69 -36.75 9.01
CA LEU A 9 39.04 -35.77 8.12
C LEU A 9 37.51 -35.96 7.99
N LYS A 10 36.90 -36.82 8.80
CA LYS A 10 35.42 -37.03 8.71
C LYS A 10 34.60 -36.40 9.84
N LEU A 11 35.20 -35.75 10.81
CA LEU A 11 34.48 -35.21 11.96
C LEU A 11 34.17 -33.70 11.88
N PHE A 12 34.73 -33.01 10.87
CA PHE A 12 34.53 -31.55 10.76
C PHE A 12 33.33 -31.10 9.93
N PHE A 13 32.68 -32.02 9.21
CA PHE A 13 31.56 -31.66 8.33
C PHE A 13 30.17 -31.76 8.95
N PHE A 14 30.04 -32.37 10.14
CA PHE A 14 28.74 -32.54 10.78
C PHE A 14 28.37 -31.42 11.78
N GLY A 15 29.32 -30.55 12.13
CA GLY A 15 29.10 -29.50 13.12
C GLY A 15 28.57 -28.17 12.53
N PHE A 16 28.56 -27.99 11.20
CA PHE A 16 28.24 -26.70 10.58
C PHE A 16 26.87 -26.61 9.92
N ILE A 17 26.12 -27.69 9.85
CA ILE A 17 24.82 -27.73 9.14
C ILE A 17 23.62 -27.22 9.97
N PRO A 18 23.57 -27.24 11.29
CA PRO A 18 22.36 -26.77 12.00
C PRO A 18 22.26 -25.25 12.19
N LEU A 19 23.28 -24.46 11.86
CA LEU A 19 23.26 -23.01 12.15
C LEU A 19 22.54 -22.15 11.07
N PHE A 20 22.17 -22.74 9.94
CA PHE A 20 21.48 -22.00 8.87
C PHE A 20 19.96 -22.16 8.86
N LEU A 21 19.36 -22.96 9.74
CA LEU A 21 17.92 -23.26 9.70
C LEU A 21 17.07 -22.40 10.63
N PHE A 22 17.63 -21.43 11.35
CA PHE A 22 16.86 -20.55 12.26
C PHE A 22 16.74 -19.10 11.82
N SER A 23 17.00 -18.80 10.55
CA SER A 23 16.61 -17.50 10.00
C SER A 23 15.17 -17.57 9.48
N SER A 24 14.24 -17.95 10.32
CA SER A 24 12.82 -17.62 10.10
C SER A 24 12.68 -16.12 10.38
N GLY A 25 12.83 -15.31 9.34
CA GLY A 25 12.50 -13.90 9.40
C GLY A 25 11.05 -13.77 9.85
N SER A 26 10.84 -13.47 11.12
CA SER A 26 9.54 -13.02 11.60
C SER A 26 9.22 -11.76 10.80
N LYS A 27 8.25 -11.86 9.88
CA LYS A 27 7.66 -10.68 9.26
C LYS A 27 7.08 -9.88 10.43
N ALA A 28 7.73 -8.78 10.79
CA ALA A 28 7.19 -7.85 11.74
C ALA A 28 5.83 -7.40 11.18
N THR A 29 4.76 -7.91 11.73
CA THR A 29 3.43 -7.39 11.49
C THR A 29 3.41 -6.03 12.16
N VAL A 30 3.43 -4.95 11.35
CA VAL A 30 3.21 -3.61 11.89
C VAL A 30 1.77 -3.60 12.39
N ASP A 31 1.62 -3.63 13.70
CA ASP A 31 0.32 -3.57 14.35
C ASP A 31 -0.14 -2.11 14.31
N TYR A 32 -1.05 -1.81 13.42
CA TYR A 32 -1.66 -0.47 13.36
C TYR A 32 -2.75 -0.39 14.42
N PRO A 33 -2.83 0.72 15.17
CA PRO A 33 -3.90 0.91 16.15
C PRO A 33 -5.27 0.80 15.45
N ALA A 34 -6.20 0.16 16.13
CA ALA A 34 -7.58 0.07 15.65
C ALA A 34 -8.17 1.49 15.55
N LEU A 35 -8.55 1.88 14.35
CA LEU A 35 -9.16 3.18 14.08
C LEU A 35 -10.67 3.12 14.27
N LYS A 36 -11.23 4.29 14.58
CA LYS A 36 -12.68 4.48 14.55
C LYS A 36 -13.19 4.30 13.11
N SER A 37 -14.33 3.64 12.95
CA SER A 37 -14.99 3.49 11.66
C SER A 37 -15.21 4.84 10.97
N GLY A 38 -14.87 4.92 9.68
CA GLY A 38 -14.93 6.14 8.90
C GLY A 38 -13.76 7.10 9.11
N SER A 39 -12.64 6.66 9.69
CA SER A 39 -11.50 7.52 9.95
C SER A 39 -10.19 7.04 9.30
N CYS A 40 -9.27 7.98 9.10
CA CYS A 40 -7.90 7.69 8.67
C CYS A 40 -6.88 8.46 9.50
N GLN A 41 -5.67 7.91 9.55
CA GLN A 41 -4.51 8.55 10.17
C GLN A 41 -3.25 8.25 9.36
N PHE A 42 -2.63 9.30 8.83
CA PHE A 42 -1.45 9.19 7.99
C PHE A 42 -0.33 10.13 8.45
N ASN A 43 0.90 9.67 8.29
CA ASN A 43 2.10 10.50 8.36
C ASN A 43 2.53 10.82 6.93
N VAL A 44 2.69 12.09 6.64
CA VAL A 44 3.21 12.63 5.38
C VAL A 44 4.61 13.12 5.61
N THR A 45 5.54 12.74 4.74
CA THR A 45 6.93 13.21 4.75
C THR A 45 7.39 13.55 3.33
N GLY A 46 8.43 14.36 3.21
CA GLY A 46 8.96 14.80 1.92
C GLY A 46 8.83 16.31 1.76
N LYS A 47 8.16 16.78 0.72
CA LYS A 47 7.92 18.25 0.55
C LYS A 47 7.22 18.84 1.77
N TYR A 48 6.28 18.10 2.33
CA TYR A 48 5.56 18.44 3.57
C TYR A 48 5.85 17.40 4.64
N ASN A 49 5.87 17.83 5.91
CA ASN A 49 6.02 16.95 7.06
C ASN A 49 4.86 17.22 8.02
N LEU A 50 3.79 16.43 7.89
CA LEU A 50 2.57 16.62 8.67
C LEU A 50 1.88 15.30 8.98
N LYS A 51 0.97 15.33 9.96
CA LYS A 51 0.05 14.24 10.24
C LYS A 51 -1.31 14.61 9.68
N ILE A 52 -1.93 13.66 9.00
CA ILE A 52 -3.30 13.76 8.50
C ILE A 52 -4.18 12.87 9.36
N GLU A 53 -5.20 13.46 9.94
CA GLU A 53 -6.33 12.76 10.54
C GLU A 53 -7.58 13.21 9.81
N GLY A 54 -8.47 12.28 9.47
CA GLY A 54 -9.59 12.65 8.64
C GLY A 54 -10.65 11.56 8.50
N VAL A 55 -11.56 11.82 7.58
CA VAL A 55 -12.65 10.92 7.20
C VAL A 55 -12.16 9.99 6.08
N ALA A 56 -12.48 8.72 6.21
CA ALA A 56 -12.22 7.71 5.20
C ALA A 56 -13.53 7.13 4.68
N THR A 57 -13.74 7.21 3.37
CA THR A 57 -14.91 6.63 2.71
C THR A 57 -14.49 5.75 1.55
N PHE A 58 -15.37 4.83 1.17
CA PHE A 58 -15.18 4.04 -0.04
C PHE A 58 -16.46 3.93 -0.86
N GLN A 59 -16.28 3.61 -2.13
CA GLN A 59 -17.36 3.32 -3.06
C GLN A 59 -16.94 2.20 -3.99
N TYR A 60 -17.84 1.23 -4.21
CA TYR A 60 -17.69 0.25 -5.27
C TYR A 60 -18.40 0.71 -6.53
N SER A 61 -17.75 0.52 -7.67
CA SER A 61 -18.38 0.63 -8.98
C SER A 61 -17.97 -0.55 -9.86
N ALA A 62 -18.81 -0.90 -10.82
CA ALA A 62 -18.49 -1.88 -11.84
C ALA A 62 -18.56 -1.19 -13.20
N GLU A 63 -17.53 -1.42 -14.01
CA GLU A 63 -17.47 -0.96 -15.41
C GLU A 63 -17.33 -2.18 -16.32
N GLU A 64 -17.93 -2.13 -17.48
CA GLU A 64 -17.66 -3.09 -18.56
C GLU A 64 -16.68 -2.45 -19.55
N ASP A 65 -15.63 -3.20 -19.90
CA ASP A 65 -14.73 -2.78 -20.96
C ASP A 65 -15.38 -2.99 -22.35
N GLU A 66 -14.72 -2.50 -23.39
CA GLU A 66 -15.22 -2.62 -24.78
C GLU A 66 -15.39 -4.07 -25.26
N LEU A 67 -14.79 -5.03 -24.53
CA LEU A 67 -14.89 -6.46 -24.80
C LEU A 67 -15.97 -7.15 -23.96
N GLY A 68 -16.73 -6.40 -23.13
CA GLY A 68 -17.77 -6.92 -22.25
C GLY A 68 -17.23 -7.55 -20.96
N ASN A 69 -15.94 -7.40 -20.63
CA ASN A 69 -15.40 -7.88 -19.37
C ASN A 69 -15.78 -6.92 -18.24
N ARG A 70 -16.39 -7.46 -17.22
CA ARG A 70 -16.78 -6.68 -16.03
C ARG A 70 -15.57 -6.49 -15.13
N ARG A 71 -15.31 -5.23 -14.76
CA ARG A 71 -14.24 -4.83 -13.82
C ARG A 71 -14.86 -4.13 -12.63
N ASN A 72 -14.46 -4.57 -11.44
CA ASN A 72 -14.85 -3.90 -10.20
C ASN A 72 -13.78 -2.87 -9.86
N LYS A 73 -14.23 -1.68 -9.45
CA LYS A 73 -13.39 -0.60 -8.94
C LYS A 73 -13.76 -0.31 -7.49
N LEU A 74 -12.77 -0.28 -6.64
CA LEU A 74 -12.87 0.25 -5.28
C LEU A 74 -12.23 1.63 -5.27
N MET A 75 -13.02 2.65 -5.02
CA MET A 75 -12.55 4.01 -4.81
C MET A 75 -12.44 4.26 -3.31
N LEU A 76 -11.25 4.64 -2.84
CA LEU A 76 -10.99 5.06 -1.46
C LEU A 76 -10.76 6.56 -1.48
N ASN A 77 -11.49 7.29 -0.65
CA ASN A 77 -11.37 8.74 -0.52
C ASN A 77 -11.07 9.10 0.94
N PHE A 78 -10.02 9.90 1.12
CA PHE A 78 -9.57 10.38 2.42
C PHE A 78 -9.62 11.91 2.44
N VAL A 79 -10.47 12.45 3.30
CA VAL A 79 -10.65 13.89 3.49
C VAL A 79 -10.07 14.29 4.83
N PRO A 80 -8.98 15.06 4.87
CA PRO A 80 -8.38 15.53 6.09
C PRO A 80 -9.35 16.41 6.92
N ASN A 81 -9.25 16.32 8.24
CA ASN A 81 -9.96 17.20 9.15
C ASN A 81 -9.17 18.51 9.31
N GLY A 82 -9.86 19.65 9.21
CA GLY A 82 -9.29 20.98 9.47
C GLY A 82 -8.61 21.61 8.24
N ASN A 83 -7.87 22.70 8.47
CA ASN A 83 -7.13 23.45 7.45
C ASN A 83 -5.84 22.71 7.04
N ALA A 84 -5.96 21.51 6.58
CA ALA A 84 -4.82 20.78 6.08
C ALA A 84 -4.44 21.31 4.71
N GLU A 85 -3.14 21.44 4.45
CA GLU A 85 -2.60 21.75 3.12
C GLU A 85 -3.02 20.68 2.10
N VAL A 86 -3.36 19.47 2.55
CA VAL A 86 -3.88 18.38 1.74
C VAL A 86 -5.40 18.39 1.78
N GLN A 87 -6.06 18.66 0.66
CA GLN A 87 -7.51 18.69 0.55
C GLN A 87 -8.11 17.29 0.46
N THR A 88 -7.54 16.44 -0.38
CA THR A 88 -8.02 15.06 -0.56
C THR A 88 -6.91 14.13 -1.02
N ILE A 89 -7.04 12.87 -0.65
CA ILE A 89 -6.22 11.77 -1.17
C ILE A 89 -7.17 10.72 -1.70
N GLU A 90 -7.05 10.39 -2.97
CA GLU A 90 -7.91 9.40 -3.62
C GLU A 90 -7.10 8.25 -4.19
N PHE A 91 -7.60 7.04 -4.00
CA PHE A 91 -7.07 5.82 -4.61
C PHE A 91 -8.18 5.08 -5.33
N VAL A 92 -7.86 4.54 -6.48
CA VAL A 92 -8.72 3.61 -7.20
C VAL A 92 -7.98 2.30 -7.36
N ILE A 93 -8.62 1.23 -6.90
CA ILE A 93 -8.15 -0.14 -7.04
C ILE A 93 -9.06 -0.84 -8.02
N ALA A 94 -8.53 -1.22 -9.18
CA ALA A 94 -9.27 -1.93 -10.22
C ALA A 94 -8.86 -3.41 -10.22
N GLN A 95 -9.83 -4.29 -9.93
CA GLN A 95 -9.65 -5.75 -9.94
C GLN A 95 -10.99 -6.47 -10.16
N ASN A 96 -10.91 -7.72 -10.66
CA ASN A 96 -12.11 -8.55 -10.85
C ASN A 96 -12.77 -8.91 -9.52
N GLU A 97 -11.98 -9.16 -8.47
CA GLU A 97 -12.45 -9.47 -7.12
C GLU A 97 -11.69 -8.65 -6.08
N MET A 98 -12.45 -8.01 -5.18
CA MET A 98 -11.88 -7.25 -4.07
C MET A 98 -11.71 -8.15 -2.85
N LEU A 99 -10.52 -8.70 -2.73
CA LEU A 99 -10.13 -9.55 -1.60
C LEU A 99 -9.24 -8.78 -0.62
N THR A 100 -9.10 -9.31 0.59
CA THR A 100 -8.04 -8.86 1.51
C THR A 100 -6.67 -9.16 0.89
N GLY A 101 -5.73 -8.24 1.04
CA GLY A 101 -4.41 -8.40 0.43
C GLY A 101 -3.66 -7.10 0.21
N PHE A 102 -2.52 -7.20 -0.44
CA PHE A 102 -1.69 -6.04 -0.80
C PHE A 102 -1.81 -5.74 -2.29
N TYR A 103 -2.32 -4.56 -2.59
CA TYR A 103 -2.51 -4.02 -3.92
C TYR A 103 -1.37 -3.07 -4.25
N ARG A 104 -0.42 -3.56 -5.06
CA ARG A 104 0.74 -2.76 -5.48
C ARG A 104 0.35 -1.80 -6.60
N ILE A 105 0.92 -0.61 -6.56
CA ILE A 105 0.83 0.35 -7.65
C ILE A 105 1.51 -0.23 -8.89
N LYS A 106 0.80 -0.20 -9.99
CA LYS A 106 1.35 -0.52 -11.30
C LYS A 106 1.61 0.78 -12.06
N THR A 107 2.76 0.86 -12.68
CA THR A 107 3.12 2.00 -13.54
C THR A 107 2.17 2.03 -14.73
N LEU A 108 1.63 3.19 -15.05
CA LEU A 108 0.69 3.44 -16.17
C LEU A 108 1.34 3.27 -17.56
N ASN A 109 2.05 2.20 -17.81
CA ASN A 109 2.65 1.92 -19.13
C ASN A 109 1.68 1.29 -20.13
N GLY A 110 0.38 1.41 -19.91
CA GLY A 110 -0.63 0.86 -20.79
C GLY A 110 -1.96 1.59 -20.61
N LEU A 111 -2.05 2.81 -21.11
CA LEU A 111 -3.24 3.67 -21.02
C LEU A 111 -4.39 3.25 -21.95
N ILE A 112 -4.29 2.11 -22.62
CA ILE A 112 -5.27 1.69 -23.59
C ILE A 112 -5.73 0.28 -23.23
N ASN A 113 -6.96 0.14 -22.80
CA ASN A 113 -7.69 -1.10 -22.59
C ASN A 113 -7.29 -1.96 -21.38
N GLY A 114 -7.79 -1.60 -20.22
CA GLY A 114 -7.85 -2.50 -19.08
C GLY A 114 -6.80 -2.27 -18.00
N PHE A 115 -6.93 -1.19 -17.27
CA PHE A 115 -6.09 -0.92 -16.11
C PHE A 115 -6.47 -1.83 -14.93
N ASP A 116 -5.58 -2.78 -14.62
CA ASP A 116 -5.60 -3.52 -13.35
C ASP A 116 -4.54 -2.93 -12.42
N GLY A 117 -4.90 -2.59 -11.20
CA GLY A 117 -3.95 -2.13 -10.20
C GLY A 117 -4.45 -0.94 -9.40
N VAL A 118 -3.51 -0.24 -8.78
CA VAL A 118 -3.79 0.94 -7.95
C VAL A 118 -3.27 2.18 -8.65
N TYR A 119 -4.11 3.21 -8.73
CA TYR A 119 -3.69 4.56 -9.06
C TYR A 119 -4.29 5.54 -8.04
N GLY A 120 -3.73 6.73 -7.93
CA GLY A 120 -4.23 7.72 -6.99
C GLY A 120 -3.53 9.05 -7.14
N PHE A 121 -4.13 10.05 -6.53
CA PHE A 121 -3.58 11.40 -6.46
C PHE A 121 -3.80 12.00 -5.07
N ALA A 122 -2.98 13.00 -4.73
CA ALA A 122 -3.17 13.86 -3.58
C ALA A 122 -3.30 15.30 -4.08
N ASP A 123 -4.41 15.93 -3.74
CA ASP A 123 -4.68 17.33 -4.01
C ASP A 123 -4.23 18.18 -2.81
N ILE A 124 -3.41 19.18 -3.08
CA ILE A 124 -2.80 20.03 -2.08
C ILE A 124 -3.16 21.47 -2.40
N ASP A 125 -3.75 22.13 -1.42
CA ASP A 125 -4.19 23.52 -1.54
C ASP A 125 -3.00 24.47 -1.31
N GLY A 126 -2.29 24.80 -2.38
CA GLY A 126 -1.23 25.79 -2.36
C GLY A 126 -1.25 26.67 -3.62
N PRO A 127 -0.90 27.95 -3.55
CA PRO A 127 -0.80 28.80 -4.73
C PRO A 127 0.25 28.21 -5.69
N ASN A 128 -0.18 27.83 -6.90
CA ASN A 128 0.61 27.17 -7.94
C ASN A 128 1.07 25.73 -7.62
N GLU A 129 0.44 25.03 -6.68
CA GLU A 129 0.70 23.63 -6.46
C GLU A 129 0.14 22.78 -7.59
N LEU A 130 0.98 21.83 -8.03
CA LEU A 130 0.56 20.80 -8.97
C LEU A 130 0.15 19.55 -8.23
N PRO A 131 -0.90 18.85 -8.67
CA PRO A 131 -1.34 17.63 -8.03
C PRO A 131 -0.22 16.58 -8.00
N PHE A 132 -0.17 15.83 -6.92
CA PHE A 132 0.76 14.73 -6.74
C PHE A 132 0.13 13.42 -7.19
N PHE A 133 0.81 12.71 -8.07
CA PHE A 133 0.38 11.40 -8.56
C PHE A 133 1.20 10.29 -7.95
N ILE A 134 0.53 9.18 -7.65
CA ILE A 134 1.17 8.02 -7.06
C ILE A 134 2.22 7.40 -8.00
N LYS A 135 3.39 7.04 -7.45
CA LYS A 135 4.51 6.47 -8.20
C LYS A 135 4.85 5.05 -7.76
N THR A 136 4.95 4.83 -6.46
CA THR A 136 5.35 3.52 -5.91
C THR A 136 4.61 3.22 -4.62
N GLY A 137 4.68 1.96 -4.17
CA GLY A 137 4.07 1.52 -2.93
C GLY A 137 2.79 0.73 -3.16
N GLY A 138 1.85 0.84 -2.24
CA GLY A 138 0.56 0.13 -2.36
C GLY A 138 -0.39 0.37 -1.21
N VAL A 139 -1.56 -0.20 -1.37
CA VAL A 139 -2.64 -0.23 -0.39
C VAL A 139 -2.83 -1.67 0.07
N ARG A 140 -2.91 -1.88 1.37
CA ARG A 140 -3.23 -3.17 1.99
C ARG A 140 -4.64 -3.14 2.54
N ILE A 141 -5.50 -4.01 2.06
CA ILE A 141 -6.82 -4.27 2.65
C ILE A 141 -6.66 -5.40 3.66
N ILE A 142 -6.95 -5.12 4.93
CA ILE A 142 -6.81 -6.07 6.05
C ILE A 142 -8.13 -6.77 6.31
N LYS A 143 -9.22 -6.00 6.29
CA LYS A 143 -10.58 -6.49 6.45
C LYS A 143 -11.47 -5.83 5.41
N ASN A 144 -12.39 -6.59 4.89
CA ASN A 144 -13.39 -6.12 3.93
C ASN A 144 -14.76 -6.64 4.36
N TYR A 145 -15.58 -5.74 4.84
CA TYR A 145 -16.98 -5.97 5.23
C TYR A 145 -17.89 -5.24 4.24
N ASN A 146 -19.18 -5.54 4.27
CA ASN A 146 -20.14 -4.92 3.34
C ASN A 146 -20.20 -3.39 3.49
N ASP A 147 -19.96 -2.87 4.69
CA ASP A 147 -20.12 -1.47 5.08
C ASP A 147 -18.83 -0.80 5.55
N ALA A 148 -17.73 -1.57 5.71
CA ALA A 148 -16.45 -1.05 6.18
C ALA A 148 -15.26 -1.79 5.60
N ILE A 149 -14.19 -1.05 5.30
CA ILE A 149 -12.91 -1.57 4.82
C ILE A 149 -11.79 -1.05 5.71
N ASP A 150 -11.11 -1.96 6.41
CA ASP A 150 -9.92 -1.63 7.20
C ASP A 150 -8.66 -1.92 6.37
N GLY A 151 -7.73 -0.98 6.43
CA GLY A 151 -6.49 -1.14 5.69
C GLY A 151 -5.38 -0.20 6.11
N SER A 152 -4.28 -0.30 5.38
CA SER A 152 -3.13 0.58 5.50
C SER A 152 -2.58 0.93 4.13
N LEU A 153 -1.83 2.01 4.06
CA LEU A 153 -1.12 2.38 2.85
C LEU A 153 0.31 2.81 3.17
N GLU A 154 1.18 2.57 2.21
CA GLU A 154 2.54 3.07 2.20
C GLU A 154 2.88 3.39 0.74
N VAL A 155 2.85 4.67 0.41
CA VAL A 155 2.87 5.14 -0.97
C VAL A 155 3.76 6.37 -1.11
N GLN A 156 4.38 6.49 -2.28
CA GLN A 156 5.10 7.67 -2.71
C GLN A 156 4.37 8.33 -3.87
N PHE A 157 4.13 9.61 -3.74
CA PHE A 157 3.61 10.49 -4.77
C PHE A 157 4.71 11.37 -5.34
N LYS A 158 4.51 11.85 -6.55
CA LYS A 158 5.38 12.82 -7.22
C LYS A 158 4.56 13.75 -8.09
N ASN A 159 4.87 15.05 -8.05
CA ASN A 159 4.29 16.03 -8.96
C ASN A 159 5.15 16.24 -10.23
N ALA A 160 4.67 17.04 -11.16
CA ALA A 160 5.39 17.33 -12.41
C ALA A 160 6.70 18.09 -12.18
N ASN A 161 6.85 18.83 -11.07
CA ASN A 161 8.08 19.52 -10.69
C ASN A 161 9.16 18.58 -10.11
N GLY A 162 8.82 17.29 -9.93
CA GLY A 162 9.73 16.30 -9.38
C GLY A 162 9.75 16.23 -7.85
N GLU A 163 8.92 17.03 -7.18
CA GLU A 163 8.77 16.97 -5.72
C GLU A 163 8.04 15.71 -5.30
N SER A 164 8.38 15.20 -4.12
CA SER A 164 7.85 13.92 -3.63
C SER A 164 7.17 14.05 -2.27
N LEU A 165 6.12 13.24 -2.08
CA LEU A 165 5.47 12.99 -0.80
C LEU A 165 5.47 11.50 -0.52
N ASN A 166 5.80 11.11 0.72
CA ASN A 166 5.63 9.75 1.20
C ASN A 166 4.50 9.76 2.23
N ILE A 167 3.47 8.95 2.00
CA ILE A 167 2.30 8.86 2.86
C ILE A 167 2.22 7.44 3.40
N LYS A 168 2.16 7.31 4.72
CA LYS A 168 2.08 6.02 5.41
C LYS A 168 1.12 6.10 6.56
N GLY A 169 0.27 5.09 6.72
CA GLY A 169 -0.65 4.98 7.84
C GLY A 169 -1.77 3.99 7.61
N SER A 170 -2.85 4.16 8.35
CA SER A 170 -3.99 3.25 8.38
C SER A 170 -5.32 3.99 8.19
N PHE A 171 -6.34 3.24 7.81
CA PHE A 171 -7.69 3.72 7.62
C PHE A 171 -8.72 2.64 7.97
N SER A 172 -9.91 3.11 8.33
CA SER A 172 -11.14 2.32 8.43
C SER A 172 -12.21 3.07 7.64
N ALA A 173 -12.35 2.76 6.37
CA ALA A 173 -13.26 3.46 5.46
C ALA A 173 -14.67 2.88 5.57
N VAL A 174 -15.69 3.76 5.46
CA VAL A 174 -17.11 3.40 5.40
C VAL A 174 -17.69 3.72 4.03
N THR A 175 -18.80 3.08 3.68
CA THR A 175 -19.50 3.34 2.42
C THR A 175 -19.87 4.82 2.33
N LYS A 176 -19.55 5.44 1.20
CA LYS A 176 -19.99 6.81 0.90
C LYS A 176 -21.51 6.78 0.63
N ILE A 177 -22.27 7.45 1.48
CA ILE A 177 -23.71 7.62 1.34
C ILE A 177 -24.01 8.71 0.32
#